data_316cda2481365111de513a508ab335b6
#
_entry.id   316cda2481365111de513a508ab335b6
#
_cell.length_a   1.000
_cell.length_b   1.000
_cell.length_c   1.000
_cell.angle_alpha   90.00
_cell.angle_beta   90.00
_cell.angle_gamma   90.00
#
_symmetry.space_group_name_H-M   'P 1'
#
loop_
_entity.id
_entity.type
_entity.pdbx_description
1 polymer ?
#
loop_
_entity_poly.entity_id
_entity_poly.type
_entity_poly.pdbx_seq_one_letter_code
_entity_poly.pdbx_strand_id
1 'polypeptide(L)'
;IGTLTFVDPVAGSFAGLGHPISDVDTGADFTLLSGEIVPVTVTGVRKASPGAAGELRGEFLPNIVGTVTGNDTTGLYGRYTAPAQNAGTMLPIASPEEVHPGDAELWTTLSGRTVRHYTVRIERVGGGQDRDLTLRVTDPALLDATGGIVQGMSGSPLVQNGKLVGAVTHVLVGTPAKGYGIFADTMVKMAENYSAAS
;
A
#
# COMPACT_ATOMS: atom_id res chain seq x y z
N ILE A 1 5.57 0.38 10.14
CA ILE A 1 4.54 -0.52 9.59
C ILE A 1 4.13 0.01 8.24
N GLY A 2 3.91 -0.88 7.29
CA GLY A 2 3.38 -0.59 5.95
C GLY A 2 2.62 -1.80 5.42
N THR A 3 2.09 -1.68 4.21
CA THR A 3 1.32 -2.75 3.58
C THR A 3 2.04 -3.31 2.37
N LEU A 4 2.10 -4.63 2.29
CA LEU A 4 2.46 -5.36 1.08
C LEU A 4 1.28 -5.27 0.11
N THR A 5 1.51 -4.66 -1.05
CA THR A 5 0.44 -4.41 -2.03
C THR A 5 0.04 -5.68 -2.74
N PHE A 6 1.03 -6.39 -3.30
CA PHE A 6 0.83 -7.66 -3.99
C PHE A 6 2.08 -8.54 -3.93
N VAL A 7 1.85 -9.82 -4.21
CA VAL A 7 2.89 -10.81 -4.50
C VAL A 7 2.57 -11.41 -5.87
N ASP A 8 3.57 -11.47 -6.74
CA ASP A 8 3.49 -12.27 -7.96
C ASP A 8 3.81 -13.74 -7.61
N PRO A 9 2.84 -14.66 -7.71
CA PRO A 9 3.06 -16.04 -7.29
C PRO A 9 3.95 -16.82 -8.26
N VAL A 10 4.16 -16.34 -9.49
CA VAL A 10 4.99 -16.98 -10.51
C VAL A 10 6.44 -16.51 -10.38
N ALA A 11 6.66 -15.19 -10.33
CA ALA A 11 7.99 -14.61 -10.18
C ALA A 11 8.51 -14.68 -8.73
N GLY A 12 7.62 -14.83 -7.74
CA GLY A 12 7.98 -14.75 -6.33
C GLY A 12 8.41 -13.34 -5.92
N SER A 13 8.07 -12.32 -6.70
CA SER A 13 8.36 -10.92 -6.37
C SER A 13 7.21 -10.28 -5.60
N PHE A 14 7.50 -9.20 -4.89
CA PHE A 14 6.48 -8.38 -4.23
C PHE A 14 6.69 -6.90 -4.50
N ALA A 15 5.62 -6.14 -4.29
CA ALA A 15 5.66 -4.68 -4.18
C ALA A 15 4.88 -4.22 -2.94
N GLY A 16 5.31 -3.14 -2.33
CA GLY A 16 4.66 -2.56 -1.16
C GLY A 16 4.90 -1.05 -1.02
N LEU A 17 4.18 -0.42 -0.11
CA LEU A 17 4.21 0.99 0.26
C LEU A 17 3.72 1.98 -0.81
N GLY A 18 4.10 1.82 -2.07
CA GLY A 18 3.80 2.79 -3.14
C GLY A 18 4.58 4.11 -3.04
N HIS A 19 5.55 4.20 -2.15
CA HIS A 19 6.48 5.32 -1.96
C HIS A 19 7.77 4.81 -1.30
N PRO A 20 8.89 5.55 -1.35
CA PRO A 20 10.15 5.12 -0.74
C PRO A 20 10.10 5.14 0.79
N ILE A 21 11.01 4.41 1.40
CA ILE A 21 11.40 4.66 2.79
C ILE A 21 12.49 5.71 2.76
N SER A 22 12.24 6.83 3.44
CA SER A 22 13.14 7.97 3.54
C SER A 22 13.57 8.20 4.99
N ASP A 23 14.74 8.80 5.16
CA ASP A 23 15.23 9.27 6.45
C ASP A 23 14.39 10.46 6.94
N VAL A 24 13.91 10.39 8.18
CA VAL A 24 13.02 11.41 8.75
C VAL A 24 13.71 12.74 8.95
N ASP A 25 15.01 12.72 9.22
CA ASP A 25 15.79 13.93 9.55
C ASP A 25 16.29 14.64 8.30
N THR A 26 16.68 13.88 7.28
CA THR A 26 17.28 14.42 6.04
C THR A 26 16.30 14.48 4.87
N GLY A 27 15.21 13.71 4.91
CA GLY A 27 14.28 13.54 3.81
C GLY A 27 14.87 12.78 2.61
N ALA A 28 16.08 12.25 2.75
CA ALA A 28 16.73 11.48 1.69
C ALA A 28 16.23 10.03 1.67
N ASP A 29 16.05 9.47 0.49
CA ASP A 29 15.67 8.07 0.35
C ASP A 29 16.82 7.17 0.83
N PHE A 30 16.48 6.13 1.61
CA PHE A 30 17.47 5.17 2.05
C PHE A 30 18.08 4.42 0.88
N THR A 31 19.42 4.47 0.77
CA THR A 31 20.15 3.50 -0.05
C THR A 31 20.10 2.16 0.64
N LEU A 32 19.33 1.23 0.10
CA LEU A 32 19.11 -0.07 0.70
C LEU A 32 20.29 -0.99 0.40
N LEU A 33 20.99 -1.44 1.44
CA LEU A 33 21.99 -2.51 1.33
C LEU A 33 21.33 -3.88 1.47
N SER A 34 20.34 -3.99 2.36
CA SER A 34 19.50 -5.18 2.55
C SER A 34 18.30 -4.79 3.39
N GLY A 35 17.21 -5.56 3.28
CA GLY A 35 16.02 -5.39 4.10
C GLY A 35 15.23 -6.69 4.15
N GLU A 36 14.45 -6.82 5.21
CA GLU A 36 13.57 -7.97 5.41
C GLU A 36 12.16 -7.49 5.67
N ILE A 37 11.18 -8.26 5.21
CA ILE A 37 9.78 -8.05 5.58
C ILE A 37 9.34 -9.15 6.54
N VAL A 38 8.64 -8.72 7.59
CA VAL A 38 8.05 -9.60 8.59
C VAL A 38 6.56 -9.27 8.73
N PRO A 39 5.70 -10.25 9.02
CA PRO A 39 4.29 -9.97 9.27
C PRO A 39 4.11 -9.14 10.55
N VAL A 40 3.00 -8.40 10.58
CA VAL A 40 2.57 -7.59 11.72
C VAL A 40 1.19 -8.03 12.14
N THR A 41 0.98 -8.14 13.46
CA THR A 41 -0.36 -8.22 14.04
C THR A 41 -0.76 -6.82 14.48
N VAL A 42 -1.82 -6.27 13.86
CA VAL A 42 -2.33 -4.93 14.22
C VAL A 42 -3.04 -5.02 15.57
N THR A 43 -2.55 -4.26 16.55
CA THR A 43 -3.04 -4.25 17.94
C THR A 43 -3.88 -3.03 18.27
N GLY A 44 -3.85 -2.00 17.41
CA GLY A 44 -4.65 -0.79 17.64
C GLY A 44 -4.48 0.25 16.54
N VAL A 45 -5.33 1.27 16.64
CA VAL A 45 -5.34 2.42 15.75
C VAL A 45 -5.32 3.70 16.57
N ARG A 46 -4.42 4.61 16.23
CA ARG A 46 -4.54 6.02 16.63
C ARG A 46 -5.26 6.76 15.52
N LYS A 47 -6.46 7.28 15.81
CA LYS A 47 -7.27 7.97 14.80
C LYS A 47 -6.56 9.22 14.28
N ALA A 48 -6.74 9.49 12.99
CA ALA A 48 -6.40 10.77 12.39
C ALA A 48 -7.45 11.83 12.72
N SER A 49 -7.02 13.07 12.76
CA SER A 49 -7.88 14.25 12.77
C SER A 49 -7.24 15.34 11.90
N PRO A 50 -8.01 16.36 11.46
CA PRO A 50 -7.45 17.44 10.67
C PRO A 50 -6.21 18.06 11.33
N GLY A 51 -5.07 18.04 10.62
CA GLY A 51 -3.79 18.53 11.12
C GLY A 51 -2.98 17.52 11.96
N ALA A 52 -3.53 16.33 12.26
CA ALA A 52 -2.84 15.30 13.02
C ALA A 52 -2.95 13.92 12.33
N ALA A 53 -1.83 13.38 11.93
CA ALA A 53 -1.77 12.06 11.33
C ALA A 53 -2.14 10.97 12.35
N GLY A 54 -2.93 9.99 11.89
CA GLY A 54 -3.17 8.75 12.62
C GLY A 54 -2.14 7.67 12.28
N GLU A 55 -2.20 6.54 12.99
CA GLU A 55 -1.31 5.42 12.75
C GLU A 55 -1.94 4.07 13.09
N LEU A 56 -1.54 3.03 12.38
CA LEU A 56 -1.73 1.65 12.80
C LEU A 56 -0.60 1.28 13.78
N ARG A 57 -0.96 0.63 14.88
CA ARG A 57 -0.03 0.07 15.85
C ARG A 57 -0.04 -1.44 15.76
N GLY A 58 1.10 -2.07 15.93
CA GLY A 58 1.17 -3.51 15.83
C GLY A 58 2.44 -4.10 16.39
N GLU A 59 2.44 -5.42 16.48
CA GLU A 59 3.56 -6.23 16.94
C GLU A 59 4.14 -7.00 15.76
N PHE A 60 5.46 -6.94 15.60
CA PHE A 60 6.18 -7.69 14.57
C PHE A 60 6.27 -9.15 14.95
N LEU A 61 5.99 -10.03 13.99
CA LEU A 61 6.22 -11.46 14.15
C LEU A 61 7.66 -11.81 13.72
N PRO A 62 8.28 -12.84 14.33
CA PRO A 62 9.70 -13.11 14.12
C PRO A 62 10.04 -13.77 12.78
N ASN A 63 9.05 -14.28 12.04
CA ASN A 63 9.31 -15.02 10.82
C ASN A 63 9.45 -14.07 9.63
N ILE A 64 10.59 -14.13 8.96
CA ILE A 64 10.86 -13.41 7.71
C ILE A 64 10.01 -14.04 6.61
N VAL A 65 9.31 -13.20 5.84
CA VAL A 65 8.47 -13.62 4.71
C VAL A 65 8.97 -13.09 3.36
N GLY A 66 10.01 -12.28 3.37
CA GLY A 66 10.64 -11.79 2.16
C GLY A 66 11.86 -10.92 2.42
N THR A 67 12.60 -10.67 1.34
CA THR A 67 13.79 -9.80 1.33
C THR A 67 13.56 -8.63 0.38
N VAL A 68 13.95 -7.44 0.83
CA VAL A 68 13.85 -6.21 0.04
C VAL A 68 15.09 -6.06 -0.83
N THR A 69 14.91 -5.81 -2.11
CA THR A 69 15.98 -5.59 -3.09
C THR A 69 15.94 -4.21 -3.74
N GLY A 70 14.84 -3.48 -3.58
CA GLY A 70 14.65 -2.16 -4.14
C GLY A 70 13.85 -1.23 -3.24
N ASN A 71 14.28 0.03 -3.19
CA ASN A 71 13.58 1.15 -2.55
C ASN A 71 13.67 2.34 -3.48
N ASP A 72 12.56 2.75 -4.08
CA ASP A 72 12.53 3.89 -4.99
C ASP A 72 11.25 4.72 -4.85
N THR A 73 11.09 5.74 -5.69
CA THR A 73 9.96 6.67 -5.64
C THR A 73 8.59 6.02 -5.80
N THR A 74 8.54 4.77 -6.25
CA THR A 74 7.29 4.02 -6.51
C THR A 74 7.00 2.94 -5.46
N GLY A 75 7.93 2.69 -4.52
CA GLY A 75 7.72 1.75 -3.43
C GLY A 75 8.91 0.89 -3.05
N LEU A 76 8.61 -0.16 -2.28
CA LEU A 76 9.53 -1.22 -1.91
C LEU A 76 9.29 -2.46 -2.77
N TYR A 77 10.38 -3.09 -3.21
CA TYR A 77 10.37 -4.26 -4.08
C TYR A 77 11.30 -5.34 -3.54
N GLY A 78 11.01 -6.58 -3.86
CA GLY A 78 11.87 -7.68 -3.44
C GLY A 78 11.30 -9.05 -3.73
N ARG A 79 11.83 -10.06 -3.04
CA ARG A 79 11.42 -11.46 -3.16
C ARG A 79 10.57 -11.87 -1.96
N TYR A 80 9.43 -12.48 -2.26
CA TYR A 80 8.56 -13.09 -1.25
C TYR A 80 8.97 -14.55 -1.09
N THR A 81 9.30 -14.98 0.12
CA THR A 81 9.85 -16.32 0.41
C THR A 81 8.86 -17.25 1.13
N ALA A 82 7.76 -16.69 1.65
CA ALA A 82 6.70 -17.50 2.22
C ALA A 82 5.83 -18.12 1.11
N PRO A 83 5.05 -19.19 1.43
CA PRO A 83 4.13 -19.78 0.45
C PRO A 83 3.15 -18.75 -0.11
N ALA A 84 3.08 -18.60 -1.43
CA ALA A 84 2.30 -17.57 -2.12
C ALA A 84 0.80 -17.68 -1.84
N GLN A 85 0.27 -18.89 -1.56
CA GLN A 85 -1.12 -19.09 -1.16
C GLN A 85 -1.51 -18.37 0.14
N ASN A 86 -0.54 -17.93 0.92
CA ASN A 86 -0.76 -17.14 2.13
C ASN A 86 -0.82 -15.63 1.85
N ALA A 87 -0.54 -15.21 0.61
CA ALA A 87 -0.45 -13.80 0.24
C ALA A 87 -1.82 -13.14 -0.03
N GLY A 88 -2.89 -13.91 -0.22
CA GLY A 88 -4.24 -13.37 -0.37
C GLY A 88 -4.98 -13.81 -1.62
N THR A 89 -5.84 -12.94 -2.13
CA THR A 89 -6.72 -13.20 -3.28
C THR A 89 -6.00 -12.85 -4.59
N MET A 90 -6.11 -13.73 -5.59
CA MET A 90 -5.62 -13.45 -6.94
C MET A 90 -6.55 -12.47 -7.66
N LEU A 91 -5.98 -11.38 -8.14
CA LEU A 91 -6.69 -10.36 -8.93
C LEU A 91 -5.92 -10.06 -10.22
N PRO A 92 -6.62 -9.81 -11.33
CA PRO A 92 -5.99 -9.25 -12.52
C PRO A 92 -5.55 -7.81 -12.24
N ILE A 93 -4.49 -7.37 -12.91
CA ILE A 93 -4.01 -5.99 -12.86
C ILE A 93 -4.77 -5.16 -13.89
N ALA A 94 -5.23 -3.98 -13.51
CA ALA A 94 -5.80 -3.01 -14.44
C ALA A 94 -4.69 -2.21 -15.13
N SER A 95 -4.85 -1.95 -16.42
CA SER A 95 -4.05 -0.91 -17.08
C SER A 95 -4.51 0.48 -16.61
N PRO A 96 -3.66 1.51 -16.72
CA PRO A 96 -4.04 2.88 -16.32
C PRO A 96 -5.32 3.40 -17.00
N GLU A 97 -5.57 2.98 -18.26
CA GLU A 97 -6.75 3.37 -19.05
C GLU A 97 -8.05 2.74 -18.54
N GLU A 98 -7.95 1.66 -17.78
CA GLU A 98 -9.11 0.98 -17.18
C GLU A 98 -9.50 1.58 -15.82
N VAL A 99 -8.68 2.48 -15.29
CA VAL A 99 -8.93 3.11 -13.98
C VAL A 99 -9.71 4.41 -14.19
N HIS A 100 -10.86 4.53 -13.52
CA HIS A 100 -11.75 5.67 -13.70
C HIS A 100 -12.17 6.30 -12.37
N PRO A 101 -12.52 7.61 -12.36
CA PRO A 101 -13.20 8.20 -11.21
C PRO A 101 -14.49 7.40 -10.89
N GLY A 102 -14.73 7.14 -9.62
CA GLY A 102 -15.85 6.33 -9.17
C GLY A 102 -15.52 5.53 -7.92
N ASP A 103 -16.45 4.66 -7.53
CA ASP A 103 -16.30 3.84 -6.36
C ASP A 103 -15.25 2.74 -6.59
N ALA A 104 -14.51 2.45 -5.53
CA ALA A 104 -13.49 1.42 -5.45
C ALA A 104 -13.41 0.88 -4.02
N GLU A 105 -12.65 -0.16 -3.82
CA GLU A 105 -12.37 -0.72 -2.50
C GLU A 105 -10.93 -0.44 -2.08
N LEU A 106 -10.75 -0.11 -0.81
CA LEU A 106 -9.48 -0.10 -0.12
C LEU A 106 -9.39 -1.36 0.75
N TRP A 107 -8.38 -2.17 0.53
CA TRP A 107 -8.17 -3.40 1.30
C TRP A 107 -7.10 -3.16 2.36
N THR A 108 -7.49 -3.23 3.62
CA THR A 108 -6.58 -2.95 4.74
C THR A 108 -6.90 -3.76 5.99
N THR A 109 -5.94 -3.84 6.91
CA THR A 109 -6.09 -4.54 8.20
C THR A 109 -6.10 -3.51 9.32
N LEU A 110 -7.17 -3.48 10.12
CA LEU A 110 -7.31 -2.57 11.26
C LEU A 110 -7.17 -3.29 12.61
N SER A 111 -7.24 -4.62 12.61
CA SER A 111 -7.12 -5.43 13.83
C SER A 111 -6.67 -6.84 13.48
N GLY A 112 -5.78 -7.37 14.26
CA GLY A 112 -5.22 -8.70 14.04
C GLY A 112 -4.46 -8.78 12.72
N ARG A 113 -4.80 -9.77 11.89
CA ARG A 113 -4.19 -10.03 10.58
C ARG A 113 -5.24 -10.18 9.47
N THR A 114 -6.48 -9.84 9.76
CA THR A 114 -7.59 -10.01 8.82
C THR A 114 -7.73 -8.78 7.94
N VAL A 115 -7.54 -8.95 6.64
CA VAL A 115 -7.82 -7.92 5.64
C VAL A 115 -9.32 -7.73 5.51
N ARG A 116 -9.75 -6.48 5.49
CA ARG A 116 -11.14 -6.08 5.22
C ARG A 116 -11.17 -5.10 4.06
N HIS A 117 -12.32 -5.04 3.39
CA HIS A 117 -12.57 -4.18 2.25
C HIS A 117 -13.46 -3.02 2.70
N TYR A 118 -13.04 -1.81 2.35
CA TYR A 118 -13.74 -0.58 2.70
C TYR A 118 -13.98 0.24 1.44
N THR A 119 -15.13 0.87 1.35
CA THR A 119 -15.48 1.71 0.19
C THR A 119 -14.67 3.00 0.20
N VAL A 120 -14.06 3.29 -0.93
CA VAL A 120 -13.42 4.56 -1.23
C VAL A 120 -13.90 5.08 -2.57
N ARG A 121 -13.70 6.35 -2.85
CA ARG A 121 -13.96 6.94 -4.16
C ARG A 121 -12.66 7.43 -4.77
N ILE A 122 -12.38 7.02 -5.99
CA ILE A 122 -11.37 7.64 -6.83
C ILE A 122 -11.99 8.93 -7.34
N GLU A 123 -11.51 10.09 -6.87
CA GLU A 123 -12.03 11.39 -7.27
C GLU A 123 -11.39 11.87 -8.58
N ARG A 124 -10.11 11.50 -8.79
CA ARG A 124 -9.34 11.90 -9.96
C ARG A 124 -8.32 10.82 -10.32
N VAL A 125 -8.12 10.66 -11.62
CA VAL A 125 -7.07 9.83 -12.22
C VAL A 125 -6.11 10.74 -12.99
N GLY A 126 -4.81 10.49 -12.86
CA GLY A 126 -3.74 11.32 -13.41
C GLY A 126 -3.25 12.38 -12.41
N GLY A 127 -1.96 12.51 -12.31
CA GLY A 127 -1.27 13.44 -11.40
C GLY A 127 0.24 13.21 -11.44
N GLY A 128 0.63 12.03 -11.94
CA GLY A 128 2.01 11.60 -12.10
C GLY A 128 2.70 11.20 -10.79
N GLN A 129 3.75 10.42 -10.90
CA GLN A 129 4.52 9.87 -9.79
C GLN A 129 3.64 9.05 -8.82
N ASP A 130 3.77 9.29 -7.51
CA ASP A 130 3.02 8.64 -6.43
C ASP A 130 1.61 9.21 -6.20
N ARG A 131 1.12 10.06 -7.11
CA ARG A 131 -0.17 10.77 -7.06
C ARG A 131 -1.04 10.53 -8.28
N ASP A 132 -0.93 9.35 -8.85
CA ASP A 132 -1.75 8.95 -10.01
C ASP A 132 -3.24 8.99 -9.72
N LEU A 133 -3.60 8.69 -8.47
CA LEU A 133 -4.97 8.66 -8.00
C LEU A 133 -5.18 9.66 -6.86
N THR A 134 -6.27 10.41 -6.90
CA THR A 134 -6.77 11.16 -5.75
C THR A 134 -7.95 10.41 -5.17
N LEU A 135 -7.88 10.12 -3.87
CA LEU A 135 -8.79 9.23 -3.17
C LEU A 135 -9.58 9.97 -2.09
N ARG A 136 -10.81 9.51 -1.86
CA ARG A 136 -11.63 9.86 -0.70
C ARG A 136 -12.16 8.58 -0.04
N VAL A 137 -11.93 8.44 1.24
CA VAL A 137 -12.59 7.42 2.06
C VAL A 137 -14.06 7.80 2.22
N THR A 138 -14.96 6.88 1.84
CA THR A 138 -16.42 7.06 1.93
C THR A 138 -17.04 6.05 2.87
N ASP A 139 -16.32 5.01 3.25
CA ASP A 139 -16.80 3.96 4.16
C ASP A 139 -16.98 4.52 5.59
N PRO A 140 -18.20 4.49 6.15
CA PRO A 140 -18.45 5.00 7.50
C PRO A 140 -17.70 4.24 8.58
N ALA A 141 -17.54 2.91 8.43
CA ALA A 141 -16.84 2.09 9.42
C ALA A 141 -15.35 2.39 9.44
N LEU A 142 -14.72 2.63 8.27
CA LEU A 142 -13.33 3.04 8.19
C LEU A 142 -13.14 4.44 8.79
N LEU A 143 -13.99 5.40 8.43
CA LEU A 143 -13.94 6.74 8.99
C LEU A 143 -14.13 6.75 10.52
N ASP A 144 -15.07 5.94 11.04
CA ASP A 144 -15.26 5.82 12.48
C ASP A 144 -14.03 5.17 13.15
N ALA A 145 -13.45 4.14 12.57
CA ALA A 145 -12.30 3.46 13.16
C ALA A 145 -11.01 4.27 13.12
N THR A 146 -10.75 5.00 12.04
CA THR A 146 -9.42 5.58 11.76
C THR A 146 -9.44 7.09 11.54
N GLY A 147 -10.60 7.71 11.31
CA GLY A 147 -10.73 9.12 10.91
C GLY A 147 -10.31 9.38 9.45
N GLY A 148 -9.91 8.37 8.71
CA GLY A 148 -9.44 8.45 7.33
C GLY A 148 -8.24 7.54 7.04
N ILE A 149 -7.39 7.95 6.12
CA ILE A 149 -6.13 7.25 5.82
C ILE A 149 -5.11 7.55 6.92
N VAL A 150 -4.48 6.51 7.46
CA VAL A 150 -3.52 6.61 8.55
C VAL A 150 -2.17 5.96 8.18
N GLN A 151 -1.12 6.32 8.88
CA GLN A 151 0.20 5.70 8.72
C GLN A 151 0.11 4.19 8.94
N GLY A 152 0.78 3.42 8.08
CA GLY A 152 0.66 1.97 7.99
C GLY A 152 -0.27 1.49 6.87
N MET A 153 -1.16 2.34 6.35
CA MET A 153 -1.99 2.03 5.19
C MET A 153 -1.27 2.24 3.84
N SER A 154 -0.09 2.87 3.82
CA SER A 154 0.72 2.96 2.60
C SER A 154 0.95 1.58 2.01
N GLY A 155 0.69 1.41 0.72
CA GLY A 155 0.70 0.13 0.02
C GLY A 155 -0.62 -0.63 0.07
N SER A 156 -1.63 -0.20 0.83
CA SER A 156 -2.94 -0.87 0.86
C SER A 156 -3.54 -0.94 -0.54
N PRO A 157 -3.91 -2.14 -1.02
CA PRO A 157 -4.47 -2.32 -2.36
C PRO A 157 -5.75 -1.53 -2.59
N LEU A 158 -5.86 -0.99 -3.80
CA LEU A 158 -7.08 -0.38 -4.32
C LEU A 158 -7.64 -1.28 -5.43
N VAL A 159 -8.90 -1.65 -5.30
CA VAL A 159 -9.58 -2.57 -6.21
C VAL A 159 -10.80 -1.88 -6.82
N GLN A 160 -10.92 -1.92 -8.13
CA GLN A 160 -12.07 -1.39 -8.88
C GLN A 160 -12.47 -2.40 -9.94
N ASN A 161 -13.76 -2.70 -10.03
CA ASN A 161 -14.30 -3.65 -11.00
C ASN A 161 -13.61 -5.04 -10.98
N GLY A 162 -13.21 -5.51 -9.78
CA GLY A 162 -12.55 -6.80 -9.59
C GLY A 162 -11.08 -6.86 -10.04
N LYS A 163 -10.45 -5.72 -10.31
CA LYS A 163 -9.03 -5.61 -10.69
C LYS A 163 -8.25 -4.80 -9.67
N LEU A 164 -6.99 -5.15 -9.46
CA LEU A 164 -6.05 -4.32 -8.72
C LEU A 164 -5.70 -3.10 -9.57
N VAL A 165 -6.12 -1.92 -9.12
CA VAL A 165 -5.91 -0.66 -9.85
C VAL A 165 -4.76 0.17 -9.31
N GLY A 166 -4.41 -0.02 -8.04
CA GLY A 166 -3.36 0.78 -7.42
C GLY A 166 -3.14 0.44 -5.96
N ALA A 167 -2.40 1.32 -5.31
CA ALA A 167 -2.14 1.28 -3.87
C ALA A 167 -2.20 2.69 -3.28
N VAL A 168 -2.60 2.79 -2.01
CA VAL A 168 -2.53 4.03 -1.26
C VAL A 168 -1.07 4.43 -1.05
N THR A 169 -0.72 5.69 -1.25
CA THR A 169 0.62 6.23 -1.01
C THR A 169 0.65 7.19 0.17
N HIS A 170 -0.08 8.29 0.10
CA HIS A 170 -0.03 9.37 1.08
C HIS A 170 -1.42 9.81 1.52
N VAL A 171 -1.48 10.33 2.75
CA VAL A 171 -2.68 11.00 3.29
C VAL A 171 -2.54 12.52 3.17
N LEU A 172 -3.65 13.21 2.94
CA LEU A 172 -3.72 14.64 3.15
C LEU A 172 -3.97 14.93 4.63
N VAL A 173 -2.93 15.31 5.36
CA VAL A 173 -3.00 15.48 6.82
C VAL A 173 -4.07 16.50 7.24
N GLY A 174 -4.29 17.56 6.45
CA GLY A 174 -5.35 18.55 6.67
C GLY A 174 -6.77 18.00 6.45
N THR A 175 -6.91 16.92 5.70
CA THR A 175 -8.18 16.26 5.40
C THR A 175 -7.95 14.74 5.33
N PRO A 176 -7.85 14.03 6.47
CA PRO A 176 -7.45 12.63 6.51
C PRO A 176 -8.34 11.66 5.72
N ALA A 177 -9.59 12.04 5.46
CA ALA A 177 -10.46 11.28 4.56
C ALA A 177 -9.98 11.30 3.10
N LYS A 178 -9.00 12.13 2.74
CA LYS A 178 -8.41 12.20 1.40
C LYS A 178 -6.96 11.77 1.39
N GLY A 179 -6.54 11.25 0.25
CA GLY A 179 -5.15 10.85 0.01
C GLY A 179 -4.86 10.63 -1.45
N TYR A 180 -3.70 10.06 -1.69
CA TYR A 180 -3.20 9.74 -3.02
C TYR A 180 -2.93 8.24 -3.16
N GLY A 181 -2.81 7.81 -4.39
CA GLY A 181 -2.40 6.45 -4.75
C GLY A 181 -1.59 6.43 -6.04
N ILE A 182 -0.89 5.33 -6.23
CA ILE A 182 -0.10 5.00 -7.41
C ILE A 182 -0.81 3.90 -8.20
N PHE A 183 -0.62 3.84 -9.53
CA PHE A 183 -1.12 2.74 -10.33
C PHE A 183 -0.44 1.41 -9.98
N ALA A 184 -1.23 0.33 -9.94
CA ALA A 184 -0.69 -1.02 -9.79
C ALA A 184 0.22 -1.42 -10.96
N ASP A 185 -0.12 -1.02 -12.18
CA ASP A 185 0.69 -1.25 -13.39
C ASP A 185 2.12 -0.71 -13.25
N THR A 186 2.28 0.49 -12.66
CA THR A 186 3.60 1.07 -12.37
C THR A 186 4.38 0.17 -11.39
N MET A 187 3.74 -0.26 -10.31
CA MET A 187 4.39 -1.11 -9.30
C MET A 187 4.77 -2.49 -9.87
N VAL A 188 3.92 -3.06 -10.73
CA VAL A 188 4.22 -4.35 -11.40
C VAL A 188 5.45 -4.25 -12.28
N LYS A 189 5.52 -3.23 -13.16
CA LYS A 189 6.69 -2.99 -14.03
C LYS A 189 7.99 -2.80 -13.23
N MET A 190 7.91 -2.11 -12.11
CA MET A 190 9.08 -1.93 -11.24
C MET A 190 9.46 -3.21 -10.51
N ALA A 191 8.50 -4.01 -10.04
CA ALA A 191 8.77 -5.31 -9.44
C ALA A 191 9.47 -6.27 -10.41
N GLU A 192 9.07 -6.27 -11.69
CA GLU A 192 9.73 -7.03 -12.76
C GLU A 192 11.18 -6.58 -12.95
N ASN A 193 11.45 -5.28 -12.99
CA ASN A 193 12.81 -4.72 -13.15
C ASN A 193 13.74 -5.15 -12.00
N TYR A 194 13.25 -5.08 -10.75
CA TYR A 194 14.04 -5.50 -9.58
C TYR A 194 14.24 -7.02 -9.50
N SER A 195 13.29 -7.80 -10.03
CA SER A 195 13.45 -9.26 -10.13
C SER A 195 14.44 -9.68 -11.19
N ALA A 196 14.55 -8.96 -12.30
CA ALA A 196 15.49 -9.26 -13.38
C ALA A 196 16.94 -8.87 -13.04
N ALA A 197 17.15 -7.96 -12.10
CA ALA A 197 18.47 -7.47 -11.67
C ALA A 197 19.07 -8.29 -10.50
N SER A 198 18.33 -9.26 -9.97
CA SER A 198 18.72 -10.14 -8.86
C SER A 198 19.13 -11.50 -9.38
#